data_258902df6cf0fe799cd698bb2607bc3d
#
_entry.id   258902df6cf0fe799cd698bb2607bc3d
#
_cell.length_a   1.000
_cell.length_b   1.000
_cell.length_c   1.000
_cell.angle_alpha   90.00
_cell.angle_beta   90.00
_cell.angle_gamma   90.00
#
_symmetry.space_group_name_H-M   'P 1'
#
loop_
_entity.id
_entity.type
_entity.pdbx_description
1 polymer ?
#
loop_
_entity_poly.entity_id
_entity_poly.type
_entity_poly.pdbx_seq_one_letter_code
_entity_poly.pdbx_strand_id
1 'polypeptide(L)'
;VRGKVLRIDSLHFAADTPYETRVVNTSDAGKRVMPSEVATALRGALSQVVDAGTAKRVSGSFVQADGTPMAMGGKTGTGDNRIEAMGAGGRVISSKAINRTATFVFYIGERYFGTLTAFVPGSSAQNFKFTSALPVQVLKGMAPILTPYLQGSGTLLCHGA
;
A
#
# COMPACT_ATOMS: atom_id res chain seq x y z
N VAL A 1 -3.15 -0.32 -12.54
CA VAL A 1 -3.66 -1.67 -12.84
C VAL A 1 -3.85 -1.77 -14.34
N ARG A 2 -2.98 -2.55 -15.02
CA ARG A 2 -2.97 -2.69 -16.49
C ARG A 2 -3.20 -4.14 -16.94
N GLY A 3 -3.50 -5.04 -16.02
CA GLY A 3 -3.68 -6.46 -16.30
C GLY A 3 -2.39 -7.20 -16.68
N LYS A 4 -1.24 -6.62 -16.39
CA LYS A 4 0.08 -7.23 -16.59
C LYS A 4 0.78 -7.40 -15.25
N VAL A 5 1.56 -8.44 -15.11
CA VAL A 5 2.50 -8.57 -13.99
C VAL A 5 3.59 -7.52 -14.19
N LEU A 6 3.74 -6.62 -13.22
CA LEU A 6 4.90 -5.75 -13.16
C LEU A 6 5.96 -6.46 -12.33
N ARG A 7 7.14 -6.64 -12.91
CA ARG A 7 8.32 -7.00 -12.11
C ARG A 7 8.95 -5.72 -11.59
N ILE A 8 9.46 -5.78 -10.39
CA ILE A 8 10.31 -4.71 -9.86
C ILE A 8 11.62 -4.81 -10.63
N ASP A 9 11.97 -3.77 -11.37
CA ASP A 9 13.18 -3.74 -12.21
C ASP A 9 14.44 -3.77 -11.35
N SER A 10 14.39 -3.10 -10.19
CA SER A 10 15.42 -3.19 -9.18
C SER A 10 14.82 -3.00 -7.80
N LEU A 11 15.32 -3.74 -6.84
CA LEU A 11 15.05 -3.54 -5.43
C LEU A 11 16.38 -3.43 -4.71
N HIS A 12 16.55 -2.35 -3.98
CA HIS A 12 17.65 -2.17 -3.05
C HIS A 12 17.06 -1.97 -1.66
N PHE A 13 17.24 -2.96 -0.81
CA PHE A 13 16.69 -2.96 0.55
C PHE A 13 17.83 -2.99 1.56
N ALA A 14 17.70 -2.24 2.64
CA ALA A 14 18.64 -2.20 3.76
C ALA A 14 20.09 -1.97 3.31
N ALA A 15 20.29 -0.98 2.40
CA ALA A 15 21.61 -0.60 1.90
C ALA A 15 22.60 -0.37 3.07
N ASP A 16 23.83 -0.77 2.86
CA ASP A 16 24.94 -0.62 3.83
C ASP A 16 24.72 -1.35 5.16
N THR A 17 23.86 -2.38 5.18
CA THR A 17 23.64 -3.25 6.33
C THR A 17 23.93 -4.72 6.00
N PRO A 18 24.13 -5.61 7.02
CA PRO A 18 24.27 -7.05 6.79
C PRO A 18 23.06 -7.71 6.12
N TYR A 19 21.92 -7.01 6.04
CA TYR A 19 20.67 -7.47 5.42
C TYR A 19 20.44 -6.86 4.04
N GLU A 20 21.46 -6.24 3.47
CA GLU A 20 21.36 -5.64 2.14
C GLU A 20 20.89 -6.65 1.11
N THR A 21 19.82 -6.33 0.42
CA THR A 21 19.27 -7.15 -0.65
C THR A 21 19.16 -6.32 -1.92
N ARG A 22 19.82 -6.77 -2.98
CA ARG A 22 19.68 -6.18 -4.32
C ARG A 22 19.04 -7.20 -5.24
N VAL A 23 17.92 -6.84 -5.84
CA VAL A 23 17.27 -7.61 -6.89
C VAL A 23 17.28 -6.76 -8.15
N VAL A 24 17.95 -7.23 -9.19
CA VAL A 24 17.92 -6.63 -10.51
C VAL A 24 17.24 -7.64 -11.45
N ASN A 25 16.07 -7.26 -11.96
CA ASN A 25 15.38 -8.04 -12.97
C ASN A 25 15.72 -7.49 -14.35
N THR A 26 16.25 -8.32 -15.22
CA THR A 26 16.29 -8.05 -16.66
C THR A 26 14.87 -8.22 -17.17
N SER A 27 14.24 -7.11 -17.55
CA SER A 27 12.82 -7.05 -17.83
C SER A 27 12.43 -7.80 -19.09
N ASP A 28 11.60 -8.82 -18.95
CA ASP A 28 10.62 -9.14 -19.97
C ASP A 28 9.40 -8.23 -19.85
N ALA A 29 8.85 -7.77 -20.98
CA ALA A 29 7.59 -7.05 -21.00
C ALA A 29 6.52 -7.86 -20.23
N GLY A 30 6.03 -7.32 -19.13
CA GLY A 30 5.24 -8.07 -18.17
C GLY A 30 4.11 -8.88 -18.80
N LYS A 31 4.06 -10.16 -18.47
CA LYS A 31 3.06 -11.11 -19.00
C LYS A 31 1.65 -10.63 -18.62
N ARG A 32 0.76 -10.57 -19.60
CA ARG A 32 -0.65 -10.29 -19.33
C ARG A 32 -1.28 -11.44 -18.54
N VAL A 33 -1.92 -11.12 -17.43
CA VAL A 33 -2.57 -12.08 -16.51
C VAL A 33 -4.09 -11.92 -16.46
N MET A 34 -4.62 -10.85 -17.06
CA MET A 34 -6.06 -10.66 -17.19
C MET A 34 -6.39 -9.81 -18.44
N PRO A 35 -7.60 -9.93 -19.01
CA PRO A 35 -8.07 -9.08 -20.09
C PRO A 35 -8.01 -7.59 -19.74
N SER A 36 -7.88 -6.72 -20.75
CA SER A 36 -7.80 -5.26 -20.56
C SER A 36 -9.07 -4.69 -19.94
N GLU A 37 -10.21 -5.22 -20.34
CA GLU A 37 -11.52 -4.80 -19.87
C GLU A 37 -11.67 -5.04 -18.36
N VAL A 38 -11.23 -6.23 -17.90
CA VAL A 38 -11.22 -6.58 -16.47
C VAL A 38 -10.27 -5.67 -15.70
N ALA A 39 -9.09 -5.41 -16.26
CA ALA A 39 -8.12 -4.49 -15.63
C ALA A 39 -8.66 -3.06 -15.52
N THR A 40 -9.39 -2.60 -16.54
CA THR A 40 -10.03 -1.28 -16.53
C THR A 40 -11.16 -1.21 -15.51
N ALA A 41 -12.02 -2.23 -15.45
CA ALA A 41 -13.09 -2.31 -14.45
C ALA A 41 -12.54 -2.32 -13.02
N LEU A 42 -11.49 -3.13 -12.76
CA LEU A 42 -10.83 -3.16 -11.46
C LEU A 42 -10.19 -1.81 -11.11
N ARG A 43 -9.55 -1.14 -12.07
CA ARG A 43 -8.98 0.19 -11.84
C ARG A 43 -10.07 1.19 -11.45
N GLY A 44 -11.23 1.17 -12.13
CA GLY A 44 -12.39 1.99 -11.78
C GLY A 44 -12.91 1.69 -10.37
N ALA A 45 -13.03 0.42 -10.01
CA ALA A 45 -13.46 0.03 -8.66
C ALA A 45 -12.45 0.46 -7.57
N LEU A 46 -11.16 0.40 -7.87
CA LEU A 46 -10.11 0.83 -6.94
C LEU A 46 -10.07 2.35 -6.79
N SER A 47 -10.37 3.13 -7.85
CA SER A 47 -10.44 4.59 -7.73
C SER A 47 -11.60 5.03 -6.84
N GLN A 48 -12.74 4.34 -6.87
CA GLN A 48 -13.89 4.64 -6.00
C GLN A 48 -13.53 4.57 -4.51
N VAL A 49 -12.56 3.74 -4.12
CA VAL A 49 -12.08 3.67 -2.73
C VAL A 49 -11.43 4.98 -2.29
N VAL A 50 -10.77 5.69 -3.22
CA VAL A 50 -10.12 7.00 -2.99
C VAL A 50 -11.10 8.14 -3.22
N ASP A 51 -11.98 8.05 -4.22
CA ASP A 51 -12.87 9.15 -4.58
C ASP A 51 -14.02 9.32 -3.57
N ALA A 52 -14.61 8.23 -3.12
CA ALA A 52 -15.79 8.24 -2.26
C ALA A 52 -15.73 7.25 -1.09
N GLY A 53 -14.72 6.37 -1.04
CA GLY A 53 -14.64 5.26 -0.09
C GLY A 53 -13.75 5.53 1.12
N THR A 54 -13.23 4.45 1.68
CA THR A 54 -12.46 4.42 2.93
C THR A 54 -11.10 5.13 2.85
N ALA A 55 -10.59 5.40 1.65
CA ALA A 55 -9.34 6.14 1.43
C ALA A 55 -9.56 7.59 0.96
N LYS A 56 -10.78 8.14 1.05
CA LYS A 56 -11.11 9.50 0.58
C LYS A 56 -10.17 10.60 1.12
N ARG A 57 -9.58 10.38 2.28
CA ARG A 57 -8.67 11.36 2.91
C ARG A 57 -7.43 11.70 2.08
N VAL A 58 -6.98 10.80 1.18
CA VAL A 58 -5.81 10.99 0.33
C VAL A 58 -6.17 11.52 -1.06
N SER A 59 -7.46 11.63 -1.39
CA SER A 59 -7.92 12.18 -2.66
C SER A 59 -7.36 13.58 -2.90
N GLY A 60 -6.85 13.83 -4.09
CA GLY A 60 -6.27 15.12 -4.50
C GLY A 60 -4.95 15.50 -3.81
N SER A 61 -4.36 14.61 -2.98
CA SER A 61 -3.12 14.94 -2.26
C SER A 61 -1.87 14.88 -3.15
N PHE A 62 -1.92 14.17 -4.26
CA PHE A 62 -0.83 14.08 -5.23
C PHE A 62 -1.24 14.77 -6.51
N VAL A 63 -0.39 15.68 -6.99
CA VAL A 63 -0.66 16.51 -8.16
C VAL A 63 0.42 16.34 -9.23
N GLN A 64 0.04 16.53 -10.48
CA GLN A 64 0.96 16.63 -11.61
C GLN A 64 1.69 17.98 -11.59
N ALA A 65 2.68 18.15 -12.46
CA ALA A 65 3.42 19.40 -12.57
C ALA A 65 2.54 20.60 -12.94
N ASP A 66 1.42 20.37 -13.61
CA ASP A 66 0.40 21.37 -13.97
C ASP A 66 -0.61 21.65 -12.85
N GLY A 67 -0.47 21.01 -11.68
CA GLY A 67 -1.36 21.15 -10.53
C GLY A 67 -2.60 20.26 -10.59
N THR A 68 -2.83 19.50 -11.67
CA THR A 68 -3.97 18.60 -11.76
C THR A 68 -3.78 17.37 -10.85
N PRO A 69 -4.85 16.87 -10.19
CA PRO A 69 -4.75 15.68 -9.35
C PRO A 69 -4.29 14.45 -10.15
N MET A 70 -3.34 13.70 -9.59
CA MET A 70 -2.98 12.40 -10.13
C MET A 70 -4.11 11.38 -9.86
N ALA A 71 -4.41 10.55 -10.87
CA ALA A 71 -5.34 9.45 -10.68
C ALA A 71 -4.83 8.49 -9.61
N MET A 72 -5.67 8.16 -8.65
CA MET A 72 -5.33 7.25 -7.55
C MET A 72 -6.40 6.19 -7.38
N GLY A 73 -5.98 5.07 -6.84
CA GLY A 73 -6.90 4.05 -6.39
C GLY A 73 -6.20 3.07 -5.47
N GLY A 74 -6.97 2.22 -4.81
CA GLY A 74 -6.37 1.27 -3.89
C GLY A 74 -7.40 0.45 -3.13
N LYS A 75 -6.90 -0.33 -2.16
CA LYS A 75 -7.72 -1.13 -1.25
C LYS A 75 -7.21 -0.99 0.17
N THR A 76 -8.10 -0.69 1.07
CA THR A 76 -7.84 -0.64 2.51
C THR A 76 -8.15 -1.98 3.16
N GLY A 77 -7.40 -2.32 4.20
CA GLY A 77 -7.63 -3.49 5.03
C GLY A 77 -7.38 -3.17 6.49
N THR A 78 -8.19 -3.71 7.37
CA THR A 78 -7.96 -3.67 8.82
C THR A 78 -8.26 -5.05 9.36
N GLY A 79 -7.37 -5.56 10.21
CA GLY A 79 -7.54 -6.87 10.81
C GLY A 79 -6.69 -7.06 12.05
N ASP A 80 -7.01 -8.12 12.76
CA ASP A 80 -6.19 -8.67 13.82
C ASP A 80 -6.20 -10.20 13.70
N ASN A 81 -5.08 -10.83 14.03
CA ASN A 81 -5.07 -12.26 14.28
C ASN A 81 -5.44 -12.49 15.72
N ARG A 82 -6.24 -13.52 15.97
CA ARG A 82 -6.74 -13.84 17.31
C ARG A 82 -6.48 -15.30 17.63
N ILE A 83 -6.17 -15.56 18.88
CA ILE A 83 -6.21 -16.89 19.46
C ILE A 83 -7.56 -17.03 20.13
N GLU A 84 -8.31 -18.05 19.74
CA GLU A 84 -9.61 -18.35 20.32
C GLU A 84 -9.58 -19.71 21.02
N ALA A 85 -10.06 -19.74 22.24
CA ALA A 85 -10.31 -20.97 22.97
C ALA A 85 -11.77 -21.35 22.74
N MET A 86 -11.98 -22.58 22.23
CA MET A 86 -13.29 -23.15 21.98
C MET A 86 -13.70 -24.05 23.12
N GLY A 87 -14.93 -23.94 23.55
CA GLY A 87 -15.58 -24.84 24.51
C GLY A 87 -16.42 -25.92 23.84
N ALA A 88 -17.11 -26.69 24.64
CA ALA A 88 -18.04 -27.70 24.19
C ALA A 88 -19.07 -27.09 23.23
N GLY A 89 -19.37 -27.78 22.11
CA GLY A 89 -20.30 -27.31 21.10
C GLY A 89 -19.77 -26.17 20.19
N GLY A 90 -18.45 -25.90 20.14
CA GLY A 90 -17.85 -24.89 19.27
C GLY A 90 -18.07 -23.45 19.72
N ARG A 91 -18.46 -23.22 20.97
CA ARG A 91 -18.62 -21.88 21.52
C ARG A 91 -17.26 -21.27 21.83
N VAL A 92 -17.00 -20.05 21.38
CA VAL A 92 -15.81 -19.30 21.77
C VAL A 92 -15.89 -18.92 23.25
N ILE A 93 -14.97 -19.42 24.05
CA ILE A 93 -14.85 -19.13 25.51
C ILE A 93 -14.00 -17.88 25.71
N SER A 94 -12.89 -17.76 24.99
CA SER A 94 -12.04 -16.58 25.03
C SER A 94 -11.49 -16.26 23.64
N SER A 95 -11.26 -14.98 23.37
CA SER A 95 -10.66 -14.50 22.14
C SER A 95 -9.67 -13.39 22.47
N LYS A 96 -8.39 -13.58 22.13
CA LYS A 96 -7.32 -12.65 22.42
C LYS A 96 -6.59 -12.26 21.15
N ALA A 97 -6.52 -10.97 20.85
CA ALA A 97 -5.74 -10.46 19.73
C ALA A 97 -4.24 -10.69 20.00
N ILE A 98 -3.53 -11.23 19.00
CA ILE A 98 -2.06 -11.45 19.04
C ILE A 98 -1.31 -10.47 18.14
N ASN A 99 -2.00 -9.77 17.27
CA ASN A 99 -1.48 -8.62 16.53
C ASN A 99 -2.63 -7.75 16.06
N ARG A 100 -2.28 -6.56 15.58
CA ARG A 100 -3.19 -5.67 14.88
C ARG A 100 -2.52 -5.13 13.64
N THR A 101 -3.23 -5.18 12.53
CA THR A 101 -2.73 -4.76 11.21
C THR A 101 -3.73 -3.82 10.55
N ALA A 102 -3.22 -2.78 9.91
CA ALA A 102 -4.00 -1.93 9.03
C ALA A 102 -3.16 -1.60 7.79
N THR A 103 -3.70 -1.84 6.62
CA THR A 103 -2.96 -1.76 5.37
C THR A 103 -3.73 -0.91 4.35
N PHE A 104 -2.98 -0.16 3.55
CA PHE A 104 -3.46 0.48 2.34
C PHE A 104 -2.53 0.12 1.19
N VAL A 105 -3.05 -0.61 0.21
CA VAL A 105 -2.38 -0.89 -1.06
C VAL A 105 -2.92 0.09 -2.08
N PHE A 106 -2.05 0.77 -2.83
CA PHE A 106 -2.46 1.87 -3.70
C PHE A 106 -1.65 1.94 -4.99
N TYR A 107 -2.21 2.62 -5.98
CA TYR A 107 -1.49 3.13 -7.13
C TYR A 107 -1.65 4.65 -7.21
N ILE A 108 -0.65 5.33 -7.80
CA ILE A 108 -0.65 6.77 -8.09
C ILE A 108 -0.24 6.94 -9.55
N GLY A 109 -1.09 7.62 -10.33
CA GLY A 109 -0.90 7.79 -11.76
C GLY A 109 -0.89 6.45 -12.50
N GLU A 110 -0.02 6.35 -13.49
CA GLU A 110 0.09 5.18 -14.36
C GLU A 110 1.26 4.24 -13.98
N ARG A 111 2.21 4.74 -13.19
CA ARG A 111 3.52 4.11 -13.01
C ARG A 111 3.81 3.66 -11.60
N TYR A 112 3.21 4.30 -10.61
CA TYR A 112 3.57 4.10 -9.22
C TYR A 112 2.53 3.27 -8.48
N PHE A 113 3.01 2.40 -7.62
CA PHE A 113 2.18 1.63 -6.69
C PHE A 113 2.95 1.42 -5.39
N GLY A 114 2.23 1.14 -4.34
CA GLY A 114 2.85 0.91 -3.05
C GLY A 114 1.90 0.29 -2.04
N THR A 115 2.46 -0.01 -0.90
CA THR A 115 1.71 -0.44 0.27
C THR A 115 2.24 0.23 1.53
N LEU A 116 1.34 0.64 2.39
CA LEU A 116 1.64 1.10 3.74
C LEU A 116 0.91 0.21 4.73
N THR A 117 1.65 -0.29 5.71
CA THR A 117 1.11 -1.16 6.75
C THR A 117 1.50 -0.66 8.12
N ALA A 118 0.50 -0.40 8.95
CA ALA A 118 0.67 -0.23 10.39
C ALA A 118 0.50 -1.59 11.06
N PHE A 119 1.44 -1.97 11.92
CA PHE A 119 1.46 -3.27 12.57
C PHE A 119 1.89 -3.15 14.03
N VAL A 120 1.14 -3.78 14.91
CA VAL A 120 1.47 -3.93 16.33
C VAL A 120 1.48 -5.42 16.67
N PRO A 121 2.64 -6.00 17.00
CA PRO A 121 2.73 -7.39 17.42
C PRO A 121 2.36 -7.57 18.91
N GLY A 122 2.05 -8.81 19.24
CA GLY A 122 1.94 -9.26 20.64
C GLY A 122 0.62 -8.89 21.31
N SER A 123 0.54 -9.25 22.59
CA SER A 123 -0.69 -9.10 23.40
C SER A 123 -1.10 -7.65 23.66
N SER A 124 -0.18 -6.70 23.53
CA SER A 124 -0.48 -5.27 23.63
C SER A 124 -1.31 -4.75 22.46
N ALA A 125 -1.42 -5.52 21.37
CA ALA A 125 -2.20 -5.17 20.17
C ALA A 125 -3.66 -4.81 20.48
N GLN A 126 -4.24 -5.42 21.50
CA GLN A 126 -5.60 -5.13 21.95
C GLN A 126 -5.82 -3.68 22.44
N ASN A 127 -4.74 -3.01 22.87
CA ASN A 127 -4.79 -1.63 23.36
C ASN A 127 -4.81 -0.60 22.21
N PHE A 128 -4.55 -1.03 20.98
CA PHE A 128 -4.51 -0.17 19.80
C PHE A 128 -5.80 -0.29 19.02
N LYS A 129 -6.41 0.83 18.67
CA LYS A 129 -7.69 0.90 17.96
C LYS A 129 -7.60 1.57 16.58
N PHE A 130 -6.39 1.63 16.00
CA PHE A 130 -6.24 2.19 14.67
C PHE A 130 -6.92 1.30 13.61
N THR A 131 -7.32 1.93 12.52
CA THR A 131 -7.89 1.28 11.34
C THR A 131 -7.06 1.62 10.11
N SER A 132 -7.46 1.14 8.95
CA SER A 132 -6.85 1.51 7.67
C SER A 132 -6.85 3.02 7.38
N ALA A 133 -7.58 3.82 8.16
CA ALA A 133 -7.47 5.27 8.10
C ALA A 133 -6.06 5.77 8.46
N LEU A 134 -5.31 5.03 9.30
CA LEU A 134 -3.94 5.41 9.69
C LEU A 134 -2.97 5.37 8.49
N PRO A 135 -2.76 4.24 7.78
CA PRO A 135 -1.87 4.24 6.62
C PRO A 135 -2.32 5.20 5.51
N VAL A 136 -3.61 5.41 5.32
CA VAL A 136 -4.12 6.42 4.37
C VAL A 136 -3.70 7.83 4.80
N GLN A 137 -3.81 8.16 6.10
CA GLN A 137 -3.41 9.46 6.62
C GLN A 137 -1.90 9.66 6.54
N VAL A 138 -1.11 8.61 6.79
CA VAL A 138 0.35 8.64 6.64
C VAL A 138 0.72 8.93 5.19
N LEU A 139 0.12 8.23 4.22
CA LEU A 139 0.36 8.50 2.81
C LEU A 139 0.03 9.95 2.43
N LYS A 140 -1.10 10.47 2.92
CA LYS A 140 -1.46 11.89 2.73
C LYS A 140 -0.38 12.82 3.27
N GLY A 141 0.12 12.56 4.48
CA GLY A 141 1.20 13.36 5.08
C GLY A 141 2.52 13.29 4.32
N MET A 142 2.79 12.19 3.61
CA MET A 142 3.96 12.00 2.77
C MET A 142 3.84 12.69 1.40
N ALA A 143 2.66 13.12 0.99
CA ALA A 143 2.43 13.66 -0.34
C ALA A 143 3.37 14.83 -0.72
N PRO A 144 3.65 15.84 0.15
CA PRO A 144 4.58 16.91 -0.20
C PRO A 144 6.00 16.40 -0.49
N ILE A 145 6.42 15.33 0.19
CA ILE A 145 7.76 14.74 0.03
C ILE A 145 7.82 13.88 -1.24
N LEU A 146 6.77 13.10 -1.50
CA LEU A 146 6.75 12.13 -2.61
C LEU A 146 6.43 12.79 -3.97
N THR A 147 5.60 13.83 -3.99
CA THR A 147 5.13 14.45 -5.23
C THR A 147 6.25 14.86 -6.20
N PRO A 148 7.35 15.50 -5.76
CA PRO A 148 8.45 15.83 -6.67
C PRO A 148 9.05 14.62 -7.38
N TYR A 149 9.19 13.49 -6.68
CA TYR A 149 9.69 12.25 -7.29
C TYR A 149 8.70 11.64 -8.29
N LEU A 150 7.41 11.72 -7.98
CA LEU A 150 6.36 11.22 -8.86
C LEU A 150 6.21 12.07 -10.13
N GLN A 151 6.54 13.34 -10.06
CA GLN A 151 6.58 14.27 -11.19
C GLN A 151 7.84 14.12 -12.06
N GLY A 152 8.83 13.32 -11.62
CA GLY A 152 10.11 13.17 -12.30
C GLY A 152 11.09 14.33 -12.07
N SER A 153 10.74 15.30 -11.22
CA SER A 153 11.59 16.43 -10.85
C SER A 153 12.45 16.18 -9.59
N GLY A 154 12.13 15.12 -8.86
CA GLY A 154 12.92 14.71 -7.68
C GLY A 154 14.17 13.97 -8.11
N THR A 155 15.33 14.54 -7.86
CA THR A 155 16.58 13.80 -7.90
C THR A 155 16.60 12.89 -6.68
N LEU A 156 16.67 11.57 -6.89
CA LEU A 156 17.06 10.67 -5.82
C LEU A 156 18.49 11.06 -5.44
N LEU A 157 18.63 11.87 -4.39
CA LEU A 157 19.90 12.06 -3.74
C LEU A 157 20.25 10.76 -3.00
N CYS A 158 20.70 9.76 -3.76
CA CYS A 158 21.60 8.78 -3.19
C CYS A 158 22.89 9.56 -2.91
N HIS A 159 23.01 10.14 -1.74
CA HIS A 159 24.29 10.61 -1.25
C HIS A 159 25.11 9.34 -1.00
N GLY A 160 25.88 8.94 -2.02
CA GLY A 160 27.04 8.12 -1.77
C GLY A 160 28.04 8.96 -0.99
N ALA A 161 28.22 8.61 0.27
CA ALA A 161 29.41 8.93 1.03
C ALA A 161 30.43 7.84 0.79
#